data_191bef0585ec86b58d86228a387c1516
#
_entry.id   191bef0585ec86b58d86228a387c1516
#
_cell.length_a   1.000
_cell.length_b   1.000
_cell.length_c   1.000
_cell.angle_alpha   90.00
_cell.angle_beta   90.00
_cell.angle_gamma   90.00
#
_symmetry.space_group_name_H-M   'P 1'
#
loop_
_entity.id
_entity.type
_entity.pdbx_description
1 polymer ?
#
loop_
_entity_poly.entity_id
_entity_poly.type
_entity_poly.pdbx_seq_one_letter_code
_entity_poly.pdbx_strand_id
1 'polypeptide(L)' 'MALPKDPNMLASLVNMKLRDGDYDSLSDLCLSLGEDEENLKKQLAEAGYEFNPAVRQFR' A
#
# COMPACT_ATOMS: atom_id res chain seq x y z
N MET A 1 0.42 -5.81 -12.98
CA MET A 1 0.29 -4.36 -13.05
C MET A 1 1.57 -3.71 -12.54
N ALA A 2 2.10 -2.75 -13.28
CA ALA A 2 3.32 -2.06 -12.87
C ALA A 2 2.99 -1.03 -11.78
N LEU A 3 3.73 -1.10 -10.67
CA LEU A 3 3.53 -0.14 -9.58
C LEU A 3 4.37 1.11 -9.83
N PRO A 4 3.89 2.28 -9.38
CA PRO A 4 4.69 3.51 -9.46
C PRO A 4 5.98 3.37 -8.65
N LYS A 5 7.05 3.93 -9.17
CA LYS A 5 8.33 3.97 -8.44
C LYS A 5 8.35 5.11 -7.41
N ASP A 6 7.53 6.13 -7.65
CA ASP A 6 7.40 7.25 -6.73
C ASP A 6 6.61 6.81 -5.50
N PRO A 7 7.18 6.88 -4.29
CA PRO A 7 6.48 6.44 -3.09
C PRO A 7 5.22 7.23 -2.80
N ASN A 8 5.14 8.49 -3.20
CA ASN A 8 3.92 9.29 -3.02
C ASN A 8 2.79 8.75 -3.90
N MET A 9 3.10 8.42 -5.14
CA MET A 9 2.12 7.84 -6.06
C MET A 9 1.74 6.43 -5.63
N LEU A 10 2.71 5.67 -5.14
CA LEU A 10 2.47 4.31 -4.65
C LEU A 10 1.54 4.33 -3.44
N ALA A 11 1.77 5.23 -2.48
CA ALA A 11 0.92 5.38 -1.30
C ALA A 11 -0.51 5.73 -1.71
N SER A 12 -0.64 6.66 -2.66
CA SER A 12 -1.93 7.09 -3.17
C SER A 12 -2.70 5.94 -3.80
N LEU A 13 -2.02 5.16 -4.63
CA LEU A 13 -2.60 3.99 -5.28
C LEU A 13 -3.05 2.95 -4.28
N VAL A 14 -2.19 2.62 -3.32
CA VAL A 14 -2.48 1.62 -2.29
C VAL A 14 -3.66 2.07 -1.42
N ASN A 15 -3.65 3.32 -1.00
CA ASN A 15 -4.72 3.88 -0.17
C ASN A 15 -6.06 3.84 -0.91
N MET A 16 -6.06 4.17 -2.19
CA MET A 16 -7.26 4.16 -3.01
C MET A 16 -7.85 2.74 -3.09
N LYS A 17 -7.00 1.76 -3.35
CA LYS A 17 -7.44 0.37 -3.47
C LYS A 17 -7.99 -0.17 -2.16
N LEU A 18 -7.36 0.16 -1.04
CA LEU A 18 -7.84 -0.25 0.28
C LEU A 18 -9.16 0.44 0.64
N ARG A 19 -9.29 1.70 0.28
CA ARG A 19 -10.51 2.46 0.56
C ARG A 19 -11.70 1.94 -0.25
N ASP A 20 -11.46 1.53 -1.48
CA ASP A 20 -12.53 1.03 -2.36
C ASP A 20 -13.10 -0.31 -1.90
N GLY A 21 -12.44 -0.98 -0.96
CA GLY A 21 -12.96 -2.21 -0.39
C GLY A 21 -12.75 -3.46 -1.24
N ASP A 22 -11.92 -3.37 -2.28
CA ASP A 22 -11.59 -4.51 -3.13
C ASP A 22 -10.74 -5.55 -2.39
N TYR A 23 -10.08 -5.13 -1.30
CA TYR A 23 -9.17 -5.96 -0.53
C TYR A 23 -9.47 -5.83 0.95
N ASP A 24 -9.44 -6.96 1.65
CA ASP A 24 -9.73 -7.00 3.08
C ASP A 24 -8.57 -6.47 3.92
N SER A 25 -7.35 -6.59 3.41
CA SER A 25 -6.15 -6.21 4.14
C SER A 25 -5.03 -5.83 3.19
N LEU A 26 -3.97 -5.26 3.76
CA LEU A 26 -2.77 -4.95 2.98
C LEU A 26 -2.12 -6.21 2.42
N SER A 27 -2.11 -7.29 3.18
CA SER A 27 -1.59 -8.58 2.72
C SER A 27 -2.34 -9.06 1.49
N ASP A 28 -3.67 -8.94 1.51
CA ASP A 28 -4.53 -9.35 0.41
C ASP A 28 -4.21 -8.53 -0.86
N LEU A 29 -4.06 -7.24 -0.69
CA LEU A 29 -3.68 -6.34 -1.78
C LEU A 29 -2.32 -6.73 -2.36
N CYS A 30 -1.34 -6.97 -1.52
CA CYS A 30 0.01 -7.32 -1.97
C CYS A 30 0.02 -8.65 -2.72
N LEU A 31 -0.75 -9.63 -2.25
CA LEU A 31 -0.88 -10.91 -2.95
C LEU A 31 -1.46 -10.73 -4.35
N SER A 32 -2.48 -9.88 -4.46
CA SER A 32 -3.13 -9.59 -5.74
C SER A 32 -2.18 -8.91 -6.72
N LEU A 33 -1.32 -8.02 -6.22
CA LEU A 33 -0.36 -7.29 -7.04
C LEU A 33 0.93 -8.08 -7.29
N GLY A 34 1.13 -9.19 -6.60
CA GLY A 34 2.36 -9.95 -6.68
C GLY A 34 3.53 -9.27 -5.99
N GLU A 35 3.26 -8.46 -4.98
CA GLU A 35 4.27 -7.71 -4.24
C GLU A 35 4.48 -8.26 -2.84
N ASP A 36 5.69 -8.02 -2.29
CA ASP A 36 6.01 -8.37 -0.91
C ASP A 36 5.51 -7.26 0.01
N GLU A 37 4.66 -7.63 0.97
CA GLU A 37 4.09 -6.67 1.91
C GLU A 37 5.16 -5.91 2.69
N GLU A 38 6.18 -6.61 3.17
CA GLU A 38 7.26 -5.96 3.92
C GLU A 38 8.04 -4.98 3.07
N ASN A 39 8.33 -5.37 1.84
CA ASN A 39 9.03 -4.51 0.91
C ASN A 39 8.22 -3.25 0.58
N LEU A 40 6.93 -3.41 0.38
CA LEU A 40 6.03 -2.30 0.12
C LEU A 40 6.00 -1.33 1.30
N LYS A 41 5.86 -1.86 2.51
CA LYS A 41 5.88 -1.04 3.73
C LYS A 41 7.20 -0.29 3.87
N LYS A 42 8.30 -0.95 3.57
CA LYS A 42 9.62 -0.34 3.66
C LYS A 42 9.78 0.82 2.68
N GLN A 43 9.35 0.63 1.44
CA GLN A 43 9.41 1.68 0.44
C GLN A 43 8.61 2.90 0.86
N LEU A 44 7.43 2.69 1.41
CA LEU A 44 6.57 3.78 1.86
C LEU A 44 7.11 4.43 3.12
N ALA A 45 7.71 3.65 4.02
CA ALA A 45 8.32 4.18 5.23
C ALA A 45 9.49 5.12 4.91
N GLU A 46 10.24 4.83 3.87
CA GLU A 46 11.33 5.70 3.43
C GLU A 46 10.85 7.09 3.01
N ALA A 47 9.61 7.19 2.58
CA ALA A 47 8.98 8.46 2.22
C ALA A 47 8.19 9.08 3.37
N GLY A 48 8.25 8.49 4.56
CA GLY A 48 7.57 9.01 5.73
C GLY A 48 6.15 8.51 5.94
N TYR A 49 5.74 7.50 5.22
CA TYR A 49 4.40 6.92 5.37
C TYR A 49 4.42 5.74 6.32
N GLU A 50 3.44 5.66 7.20
CA GLU A 50 3.24 4.52 8.09
C GLU A 50 1.83 3.97 7.87
N PHE A 51 1.70 2.65 7.90
CA PHE A 51 0.40 2.02 7.77
C PHE A 51 -0.39 2.15 9.08
N ASN A 52 -1.58 2.72 8.98
CA ASN A 52 -2.49 2.84 10.11
C ASN A 52 -3.59 1.80 9.95
N PRO A 53 -3.57 0.70 10.74
CA PRO A 53 -4.56 -0.37 10.59
C PRO A 53 -5.98 0.05 10.99
N ALA A 54 -6.11 1.08 11.81
CA ALA A 54 -7.43 1.55 12.23
C ALA A 54 -8.24 2.12 11.07
N VAL A 55 -7.56 2.78 10.12
CA VAL A 55 -8.20 3.35 8.93
C VAL A 55 -7.78 2.63 7.65
N ARG A 56 -6.89 1.66 7.74
CA ARG A 56 -6.35 0.89 6.62
C ARG A 56 -5.77 1.80 5.53
N GLN A 57 -4.94 2.72 5.95
CA GLN A 57 -4.33 3.71 5.07
C GLN A 57 -2.88 3.97 5.48
N PHE A 58 -2.07 4.34 4.51
CA PHE A 58 -0.73 4.85 4.78
C PHE A 58 -0.80 6.35 5.00
N ARG A 59 -0.26 6.81 6.12
CA ARG A 59 -0.30 8.22 6.49
C ARG A 59 1.04 8.74 7.01
#